data_53b85b712f88431755d0a25e8e9ff660
#
_entry.id   53b85b712f88431755d0a25e8e9ff660
#
_cell.length_a   1.000
_cell.length_b   1.000
_cell.length_c   1.000
_cell.angle_alpha   90.00
_cell.angle_beta   90.00
_cell.angle_gamma   90.00
#
_symmetry.space_group_name_H-M   'P 1'
#
loop_
_entity.id
_entity.type
_entity.pdbx_description
1 polymer ?
#
loop_
_entity_poly.entity_id
_entity_poly.type
_entity_poly.pdbx_seq_one_letter_code
_entity_poly.pdbx_strand_id
1 'polypeptide(L)'
;MYAGAAQNALDAGFDGVEIHCANGYLVNQFMSSHSNKREDEYGGSLHNRLRFLREVTQAVADVVGKDRVGVRFAPLFQTTDEVRVYLGLVEDDPHETYTEAVKILEEIG
;
A
#
# COMPACT_ATOMS: atom_id res chain seq x y z
N MET A 1 6.95 -13.25 -1.07
CA MET A 1 6.21 -13.11 -2.33
C MET A 1 6.56 -11.80 -3.05
N TYR A 2 6.35 -10.63 -2.45
CA TYR A 2 6.71 -9.35 -3.07
C TYR A 2 8.21 -9.21 -3.36
N ALA A 3 9.07 -9.59 -2.42
CA ALA A 3 10.52 -9.59 -2.61
C ALA A 3 10.94 -10.51 -3.77
N GLY A 4 10.34 -11.69 -3.87
CA GLY A 4 10.58 -12.63 -4.97
C GLY A 4 10.15 -12.07 -6.33
N ALA A 5 8.99 -11.41 -6.38
CA ALA A 5 8.52 -10.74 -7.59
C ALA A 5 9.46 -9.60 -8.00
N ALA A 6 9.94 -8.82 -7.05
CA ALA A 6 10.91 -7.76 -7.29
C ALA A 6 12.24 -8.30 -7.85
N GLN A 7 12.73 -9.40 -7.30
CA GLN A 7 13.93 -10.06 -7.81
C GLN A 7 13.73 -10.57 -9.24
N ASN A 8 12.56 -11.16 -9.52
CA ASN A 8 12.23 -11.61 -10.88
C ASN A 8 12.21 -10.45 -11.87
N ALA A 9 11.73 -9.28 -11.46
CA ALA A 9 11.73 -8.09 -12.31
C ALA A 9 13.17 -7.64 -12.64
N LEU A 10 14.07 -7.62 -11.64
CA LEU A 10 15.48 -7.33 -11.87
C LEU A 10 16.13 -8.35 -12.81
N ASP A 11 15.88 -9.63 -12.60
CA ASP A 11 16.41 -10.70 -13.44
C ASP A 11 15.92 -10.61 -14.88
N ALA A 12 14.71 -10.06 -15.09
CA ALA A 12 14.15 -9.81 -16.41
C ALA A 12 14.69 -8.53 -17.07
N GLY A 13 15.49 -7.73 -16.36
CA GLY A 13 16.12 -6.53 -16.91
C GLY A 13 15.39 -5.21 -16.66
N PHE A 14 14.39 -5.18 -15.78
CA PHE A 14 13.73 -3.94 -15.39
C PHE A 14 14.65 -3.11 -14.47
N ASP A 15 14.57 -1.79 -14.60
CA ASP A 15 15.39 -0.86 -13.81
C ASP A 15 14.83 -0.61 -12.41
N GLY A 16 13.54 -0.80 -12.21
CA GLY A 16 12.85 -0.60 -10.95
C GLY A 16 11.46 -1.22 -10.97
N VAL A 17 10.74 -1.07 -9.87
CA VAL A 17 9.39 -1.63 -9.70
C VAL A 17 8.46 -0.62 -9.04
N GLU A 18 7.17 -0.78 -9.29
CA GLU A 18 6.13 0.00 -8.62
C GLU A 18 5.21 -0.94 -7.83
N ILE A 19 5.02 -0.63 -6.54
CA ILE A 19 4.10 -1.36 -5.68
C ILE A 19 2.70 -0.78 -5.88
N HIS A 20 1.77 -1.62 -6.28
CA HIS A 20 0.39 -1.21 -6.50
C HIS A 20 -0.37 -1.17 -5.18
N CYS A 21 -0.62 0.03 -4.67
CA CYS A 21 -1.31 0.28 -3.40
C CYS A 21 -2.62 1.05 -3.63
N ALA A 22 -3.30 0.80 -4.74
CA ALA A 22 -4.44 1.58 -5.20
C ALA A 22 -5.57 0.68 -5.71
N ASN A 23 -6.69 1.30 -6.04
CA ASN A 23 -7.82 0.72 -6.78
C ASN A 23 -8.44 -0.53 -6.13
N GLY A 24 -8.32 -0.69 -4.80
CA GLY A 24 -8.91 -1.81 -4.07
C GLY A 24 -8.12 -3.12 -4.15
N TYR A 25 -6.89 -3.08 -4.66
CA TYR A 25 -6.03 -4.25 -4.68
C TYR A 25 -5.36 -4.49 -3.31
N LEU A 26 -4.57 -5.54 -3.16
CA LEU A 26 -4.24 -6.13 -1.86
C LEU A 26 -3.71 -5.14 -0.82
N VAL A 27 -2.70 -4.34 -1.12
CA VAL A 27 -2.14 -3.38 -0.15
C VAL A 27 -3.18 -2.33 0.24
N ASN A 28 -3.92 -1.82 -0.72
CA ASN A 28 -5.02 -0.87 -0.46
C ASN A 28 -6.10 -1.49 0.43
N GLN A 29 -6.40 -2.77 0.28
CA GLN A 29 -7.37 -3.48 1.13
C GLN A 29 -6.93 -3.51 2.60
N PHE A 30 -5.63 -3.66 2.87
CA PHE A 30 -5.11 -3.57 4.24
C PHE A 30 -5.20 -2.15 4.80
N MET A 31 -4.96 -1.13 3.97
CA MET A 31 -4.96 0.27 4.39
C MET A 31 -6.36 0.79 4.74
N SER A 32 -7.37 0.39 3.96
CA SER A 32 -8.73 0.92 4.08
C SER A 32 -9.47 0.39 5.29
N SER A 33 -10.07 1.29 6.07
CA SER A 33 -10.96 0.94 7.18
C SER A 33 -12.25 0.25 6.71
N HIS A 34 -12.63 0.45 5.45
CA HIS A 34 -13.82 -0.18 4.88
C HIS A 34 -13.63 -1.66 4.56
N SER A 35 -12.46 -2.04 4.07
CA SER A 35 -12.15 -3.41 3.70
C SER A 35 -11.41 -4.19 4.79
N ASN A 36 -10.55 -3.51 5.57
CA ASN A 36 -9.78 -4.16 6.62
C ASN A 36 -10.56 -4.24 7.93
N LYS A 37 -11.09 -5.43 8.22
CA LYS A 37 -11.82 -5.75 9.45
C LYS A 37 -11.03 -6.71 10.36
N ARG A 38 -9.72 -6.79 10.17
CA ARG A 38 -8.86 -7.66 10.97
C ARG A 38 -8.75 -7.16 12.41
N GLU A 39 -8.60 -8.10 13.32
CA GLU A 39 -8.45 -7.84 14.76
C GLU A 39 -7.04 -8.16 15.26
N ASP A 40 -6.13 -8.50 14.36
CA ASP A 40 -4.73 -8.75 14.65
C ASP A 40 -3.87 -7.49 14.45
N GLU A 41 -2.55 -7.66 14.45
CA GLU A 41 -1.58 -6.57 14.30
C GLU A 41 -1.60 -5.86 12.93
N TYR A 42 -2.37 -6.39 11.97
CA TYR A 42 -2.55 -5.80 10.65
C TYR A 42 -3.87 -5.06 10.49
N GLY A 43 -4.66 -4.92 11.56
CA GLY A 43 -5.97 -4.28 11.51
C GLY A 43 -6.28 -3.46 12.75
N GLY A 44 -7.41 -2.77 12.69
CA GLY A 44 -7.87 -1.87 13.75
C GLY A 44 -7.35 -0.46 13.58
N SER A 45 -6.29 -0.10 14.31
CA SER A 45 -5.71 1.24 14.22
C SER A 45 -5.10 1.53 12.85
N LEU A 46 -4.97 2.81 12.50
CA LEU A 46 -4.29 3.22 11.27
C LEU A 46 -2.86 2.69 11.22
N HIS A 47 -2.13 2.75 12.33
CA HIS A 47 -0.78 2.19 12.43
C HIS A 47 -0.75 0.71 12.02
N ASN A 48 -1.70 -0.08 12.51
CA ASN A 48 -1.79 -1.49 12.18
C ASN A 48 -2.19 -1.71 10.71
N ARG A 49 -3.15 -0.94 10.19
CA ARG A 49 -3.58 -1.07 8.80
C ARG A 49 -2.48 -0.72 7.80
N LEU A 50 -1.56 0.16 8.17
CA LEU A 50 -0.41 0.53 7.35
C LEU A 50 0.81 -0.39 7.51
N ARG A 51 0.76 -1.34 8.42
CA ARG A 51 1.87 -2.29 8.67
C ARG A 51 2.22 -3.09 7.42
N PHE A 52 1.21 -3.58 6.70
CA PHE A 52 1.44 -4.35 5.48
C PHE A 52 2.14 -3.52 4.39
N LEU A 53 1.73 -2.26 4.21
CA LEU A 53 2.41 -1.32 3.32
C LEU A 53 3.89 -1.17 3.70
N ARG A 54 4.18 -0.95 4.97
CA ARG A 54 5.55 -0.79 5.48
C ARG A 54 6.40 -2.03 5.19
N GLU A 55 5.89 -3.20 5.53
CA GLU A 55 6.63 -4.46 5.37
C GLU A 55 6.88 -4.80 3.89
N VAL A 56 5.87 -4.64 3.05
CA VAL A 56 6.01 -4.87 1.60
C VAL A 56 7.03 -3.92 0.99
N THR A 57 6.91 -2.62 1.28
CA THR A 57 7.81 -1.62 0.73
C THR A 57 9.25 -1.84 1.17
N GLN A 58 9.46 -2.14 2.45
CA GLN A 58 10.79 -2.43 2.97
C GLN A 58 11.39 -3.68 2.30
N ALA A 59 10.62 -4.75 2.19
CA ALA A 59 11.07 -6.00 1.56
C ALA A 59 11.46 -5.80 0.10
N VAL A 60 10.69 -5.02 -0.65
CA VAL A 60 10.98 -4.71 -2.05
C VAL A 60 12.21 -3.79 -2.16
N ALA A 61 12.30 -2.76 -1.32
CA ALA A 61 13.43 -1.84 -1.29
C ALA A 61 14.75 -2.56 -0.95
N ASP A 62 14.71 -3.56 -0.07
CA ASP A 62 15.88 -4.37 0.27
C ASP A 62 16.40 -5.18 -0.92
N VAL A 63 15.53 -5.51 -1.88
CA VAL A 63 15.90 -6.26 -3.09
C VAL A 63 16.40 -5.35 -4.20
N VAL A 64 15.64 -4.30 -4.54
CA VAL A 64 15.92 -3.47 -5.73
C VAL A 64 16.66 -2.17 -5.42
N GLY A 65 16.74 -1.79 -4.15
CA GLY A 65 17.24 -0.49 -3.72
C GLY A 65 16.11 0.53 -3.60
N LYS A 66 16.17 1.35 -2.56
CA LYS A 66 15.13 2.35 -2.26
C LYS A 66 14.91 3.38 -3.38
N ASP A 67 15.95 3.65 -4.15
CA ASP A 67 15.89 4.61 -5.27
C ASP A 67 15.20 4.04 -6.51
N ARG A 68 14.82 2.77 -6.48
CA ARG A 68 14.23 2.04 -7.61
C ARG A 68 12.84 1.48 -7.30
N VAL A 69 12.23 1.94 -6.22
CA VAL A 69 10.88 1.54 -5.81
C VAL A 69 9.95 2.74 -5.90
N GLY A 70 8.86 2.59 -6.66
CA GLY A 70 7.73 3.51 -6.63
C GLY A 70 6.56 2.88 -5.88
N VAL A 71 5.68 3.72 -5.36
CA VAL A 71 4.42 3.27 -4.75
C VAL A 71 3.29 4.07 -5.37
N ARG A 72 2.30 3.37 -5.88
CA ARG A 72 1.14 4.01 -6.51
C ARG A 72 -0.02 4.05 -5.53
N PHE A 73 -0.49 5.27 -5.24
CA PHE A 73 -1.71 5.54 -4.50
C PHE A 73 -2.80 6.14 -5.39
N ALA A 74 -4.05 5.92 -5.02
CA ALA A 74 -5.19 6.59 -5.63
C ALA A 74 -6.17 7.02 -4.53
N PRO A 75 -5.89 8.13 -3.83
CA PRO A 75 -6.76 8.61 -2.76
C PRO A 75 -8.12 9.03 -3.31
N LEU A 76 -9.19 8.46 -2.75
CA LEU A 76 -10.56 8.84 -3.06
C LEU A 76 -11.17 9.48 -1.83
N PHE A 77 -11.45 10.77 -1.92
CA PHE A 77 -11.93 11.55 -0.78
C PHE A 77 -13.42 11.36 -0.53
N GLN A 78 -14.23 11.37 -1.58
CA GLN A 78 -15.66 11.13 -1.49
C GLN A 78 -16.16 10.50 -2.77
N THR A 79 -17.07 9.55 -2.66
CA THR A 79 -17.75 8.98 -3.80
C THR A 79 -19.12 8.44 -3.40
N THR A 80 -20.11 8.61 -4.28
CA THR A 80 -21.41 7.94 -4.18
C THR A 80 -21.48 6.71 -5.08
N ASP A 81 -20.39 6.36 -5.74
CA ASP A 81 -20.31 5.20 -6.60
C ASP A 81 -20.36 3.92 -5.72
N GLU A 82 -21.48 3.22 -5.78
CA GLU A 82 -21.74 2.03 -4.98
C GLU A 82 -20.72 0.91 -5.23
N VAL A 83 -20.22 0.79 -6.46
CA VAL A 83 -19.21 -0.22 -6.79
C VAL A 83 -17.90 0.08 -6.08
N ARG A 84 -17.47 1.34 -6.06
CA ARG A 84 -16.25 1.76 -5.36
C ARG A 84 -16.38 1.58 -3.85
N VAL A 85 -17.53 1.90 -3.29
CA VAL A 85 -17.80 1.66 -1.87
C VAL A 85 -17.74 0.15 -1.57
N TYR A 86 -18.39 -0.65 -2.38
CA TYR A 86 -18.42 -2.11 -2.24
C TYR A 86 -17.01 -2.72 -2.32
N LEU A 87 -16.17 -2.23 -3.21
CA LEU A 87 -14.79 -2.70 -3.38
C LEU A 87 -13.83 -2.19 -2.29
N GLY A 88 -14.31 -1.39 -1.34
CA GLY A 88 -13.47 -0.82 -0.29
C GLY A 88 -12.49 0.23 -0.78
N LEU A 89 -12.82 0.91 -1.88
CA LEU A 89 -11.99 1.98 -2.45
C LEU A 89 -12.14 3.30 -1.72
N VAL A 90 -13.11 3.37 -0.80
CA VAL A 90 -13.38 4.56 0.02
C VAL A 90 -12.64 4.43 1.34
N GLU A 91 -12.10 5.53 1.82
CA GLU A 91 -11.47 5.64 3.13
C GLU A 91 -12.23 6.67 3.97
N ASP A 92 -12.41 6.40 5.28
CA ASP A 92 -13.11 7.30 6.20
C ASP A 92 -12.39 8.63 6.35
N ASP A 93 -11.07 8.59 6.48
CA ASP A 93 -10.21 9.77 6.51
C ASP A 93 -9.03 9.59 5.56
N PRO A 94 -9.24 9.84 4.25
CA PRO A 94 -8.18 9.68 3.26
C PRO A 94 -7.00 10.61 3.51
N HIS A 95 -7.22 11.81 4.01
CA HIS A 95 -6.15 12.74 4.30
C HIS A 95 -5.18 12.17 5.36
N GLU A 96 -5.71 11.70 6.49
CA GLU A 96 -4.90 11.09 7.54
C GLU A 96 -4.20 9.83 7.04
N THR A 97 -4.94 8.92 6.41
CA THR A 97 -4.41 7.65 5.93
C THR A 97 -3.25 7.83 4.96
N TYR A 98 -3.42 8.67 3.96
CA TYR A 98 -2.37 8.86 2.95
C TYR A 98 -1.22 9.75 3.45
N THR A 99 -1.47 10.67 4.36
CA THR A 99 -0.39 11.44 5.01
C THR A 99 0.52 10.50 5.80
N GLU A 100 -0.05 9.61 6.61
CA GLU A 100 0.75 8.63 7.37
C GLU A 100 1.43 7.60 6.46
N ALA A 101 0.78 7.19 5.37
CA ALA A 101 1.41 6.32 4.39
C ALA A 101 2.66 6.94 3.76
N VAL A 102 2.59 8.22 3.37
CA VAL A 102 3.75 8.95 2.82
C VAL A 102 4.87 9.06 3.84
N LYS A 103 4.57 9.35 5.10
CA LYS A 103 5.58 9.38 6.17
C LYS A 103 6.33 8.06 6.31
N ILE A 104 5.61 6.94 6.21
CA ILE A 104 6.21 5.61 6.24
C ILE A 104 7.21 5.43 5.08
N LEU A 105 6.84 5.88 3.89
CA LEU A 105 7.74 5.82 2.72
C LEU A 105 8.97 6.70 2.89
N GLU A 106 8.81 7.89 3.47
CA GLU A 106 9.93 8.79 3.79
C GLU A 106 10.89 8.16 4.80
N GLU A 107 10.40 7.44 5.81
CA GLU A 107 11.23 6.73 6.78
C GLU A 107 12.06 5.61 6.14
N ILE A 108 11.53 4.95 5.12
CA ILE A 108 12.25 3.91 4.37
C ILE A 108 13.33 4.55 3.49
N GLY A 109 13.06 5.75 3.05
CA GLY A 109 13.97 6.51 2.18
C GLY A 109 13.61 6.44 0.71
#